data_f5ccde32d2a448669d74bd41fd147f6c
#
_entry.id   f5ccde32d2a448669d74bd41fd147f6c
#
_cell.length_a   1.000
_cell.length_b   1.000
_cell.length_c   1.000
_cell.angle_alpha   90.00
_cell.angle_beta   90.00
_cell.angle_gamma   90.00
#
_symmetry.space_group_name_H-M   'P 1'
#
loop_
_entity.id
_entity.type
_entity.pdbx_description
1 polymer ?
#
loop_
_entity_poly.entity_id
_entity_poly.type
_entity_poly.pdbx_seq_one_letter_code
_entity_poly.pdbx_strand_id
1 'polypeptide(L)'
;MIVDYNWSDDILDVDDYKELRAFQNAQLDAIRRARQFDSEFVILRDDKVVALRPNETLEIERRGEERLKELNEIIARLQAAAQPTGT
;
A
#
# COMPACT_ATOMS: atom_id res chain seq x y z
N MET A 1 -2.94 10.50 -5.93
CA MET A 1 -1.79 10.94 -5.12
C MET A 1 -1.43 9.89 -4.10
N ILE A 2 -0.15 9.55 -3.99
CA ILE A 2 0.36 8.61 -3.00
C ILE A 2 0.94 9.38 -1.83
N VAL A 3 0.58 8.95 -0.63
CA VAL A 3 1.21 9.45 0.61
C VAL A 3 2.13 8.34 1.12
N ASP A 4 3.38 8.68 1.41
CA ASP A 4 4.31 7.73 2.02
C ASP A 4 3.93 7.59 3.49
N TYR A 5 3.43 6.42 3.85
CA TYR A 5 2.75 6.21 5.11
C TYR A 5 3.59 5.32 6.03
N ASN A 6 3.93 5.85 7.20
CA ASN A 6 4.58 5.08 8.25
C ASN A 6 3.55 4.66 9.28
N TRP A 7 3.53 3.37 9.62
CA TRP A 7 2.66 2.86 10.67
C TRP A 7 3.47 2.09 11.70
N SER A 8 2.90 1.98 12.90
CA SER A 8 3.48 1.20 13.99
C SER A 8 2.61 -0.02 14.24
N ASP A 9 3.24 -1.18 14.31
CA ASP A 9 2.55 -2.45 14.56
C ASP A 9 1.92 -2.51 15.96
N ASP A 10 2.40 -1.67 16.88
CA ASP A 10 1.99 -1.72 18.28
C ASP A 10 0.57 -1.20 18.53
N ILE A 11 0.04 -0.40 17.61
CA ILE A 11 -1.23 0.31 17.80
C ILE A 11 -2.30 -0.05 16.77
N LEU A 12 -1.97 -0.93 15.83
CA LEU A 12 -2.88 -1.28 14.75
C LEU A 12 -3.51 -2.65 14.98
N ASP A 13 -4.82 -2.75 14.76
CA ASP A 13 -5.52 -4.02 14.74
C ASP A 13 -5.69 -4.54 13.31
N VAL A 14 -6.37 -5.69 13.18
CA VAL A 14 -6.54 -6.33 11.87
C VAL A 14 -7.34 -5.44 10.91
N ASP A 15 -8.31 -4.69 11.41
CA ASP A 15 -9.13 -3.82 10.55
C ASP A 15 -8.30 -2.65 10.02
N ASP A 16 -7.40 -2.09 10.83
CA ASP A 16 -6.49 -1.05 10.40
C ASP A 16 -5.58 -1.55 9.27
N TYR A 17 -5.07 -2.78 9.40
CA TYR A 17 -4.24 -3.37 8.36
C TYR A 17 -5.02 -3.65 7.08
N LYS A 18 -6.29 -4.02 7.19
CA LYS A 18 -7.15 -4.19 6.02
C LYS A 18 -7.40 -2.87 5.30
N GLU A 19 -7.54 -1.78 6.04
CA GLU A 19 -7.66 -0.45 5.45
C GLU A 19 -6.37 -0.06 4.72
N LEU A 20 -5.22 -0.30 5.33
CA LEU A 20 -3.93 -0.05 4.69
C LEU A 20 -3.76 -0.90 3.43
N ARG A 21 -4.21 -2.14 3.46
CA ARG A 21 -4.17 -3.02 2.29
C ARG A 21 -5.04 -2.47 1.16
N ALA A 22 -6.25 -2.05 1.46
CA ALA A 22 -7.15 -1.47 0.47
C ALA A 22 -6.55 -0.20 -0.14
N PHE A 23 -5.97 0.65 0.70
CA PHE A 23 -5.29 1.87 0.25
C PHE A 23 -4.10 1.54 -0.65
N GLN A 24 -3.29 0.55 -0.28
CA GLN A 24 -2.15 0.13 -1.08
C GLN A 24 -2.58 -0.44 -2.44
N ASN A 25 -3.66 -1.23 -2.47
CA ASN A 25 -4.22 -1.74 -3.71
C ASN A 25 -4.69 -0.60 -4.62
N ALA A 26 -5.34 0.41 -4.05
CA ALA A 26 -5.81 1.57 -4.79
C ALA A 26 -4.62 2.35 -5.40
N GLN A 27 -3.53 2.49 -4.66
CA GLN A 27 -2.33 3.14 -5.15
C GLN A 27 -1.72 2.41 -6.33
N LEU A 28 -1.59 1.08 -6.23
CA LEU A 28 -1.05 0.26 -7.32
C LEU A 28 -1.92 0.34 -8.57
N ASP A 29 -3.22 0.32 -8.39
CA ASP A 29 -4.17 0.46 -9.48
C ASP A 29 -4.03 1.81 -10.18
N ALA A 30 -3.91 2.88 -9.40
CA ALA A 30 -3.73 4.23 -9.93
C ALA A 30 -2.41 4.36 -10.70
N ILE A 31 -1.32 3.76 -10.21
CA ILE A 31 -0.02 3.76 -10.90
C ILE A 31 -0.14 3.05 -12.25
N ARG A 32 -0.79 1.89 -12.27
CA ARG A 32 -0.95 1.10 -13.49
C ARG A 32 -1.81 1.82 -14.52
N ARG A 33 -2.86 2.52 -14.07
CA ARG A 33 -3.69 3.32 -14.95
C ARG A 33 -2.93 4.51 -15.52
N ALA A 34 -2.14 5.20 -14.71
CA ALA A 34 -1.33 6.32 -15.18
C ALA A 34 -0.35 5.86 -16.27
N ARG A 35 0.28 4.70 -16.08
CA ARG A 35 1.17 4.12 -17.08
C ARG A 35 0.45 3.72 -18.36
N GLN A 36 -0.75 3.13 -18.22
CA GLN A 36 -1.56 2.71 -19.37
C GLN A 36 -1.94 3.89 -20.26
N PHE A 37 -2.24 5.03 -19.66
CA PHE A 37 -2.65 6.24 -20.39
C PHE A 37 -1.51 7.22 -20.62
N ASP A 38 -0.28 6.83 -20.33
CA ASP A 38 0.92 7.67 -20.47
C ASP A 38 0.76 9.02 -19.77
N SER A 39 0.16 8.99 -18.58
CA SER A 39 -0.09 10.19 -17.80
C SER A 39 0.84 10.25 -16.59
N GLU A 40 1.03 11.47 -16.07
CA GLU A 40 1.84 11.68 -14.89
C GLU A 40 1.13 11.15 -13.65
N PHE A 41 1.91 10.64 -12.71
CA PHE A 41 1.43 10.17 -11.42
C PHE A 41 1.95 11.10 -10.34
N VAL A 42 1.05 11.63 -9.51
CA VAL A 42 1.39 12.62 -8.50
C VAL A 42 1.53 11.96 -7.14
N ILE A 43 2.66 12.21 -6.49
CA ILE A 43 2.91 11.74 -5.12
C ILE A 43 3.16 12.91 -4.19
N LEU A 44 2.96 12.68 -2.90
CA LEU A 44 3.36 13.61 -1.86
C LEU A 44 4.61 13.05 -1.18
N ARG A 45 5.70 13.79 -1.25
CA ARG A 45 6.98 13.41 -0.65
C ARG A 45 7.56 14.61 0.08
N ASP A 46 7.85 14.46 1.38
CA ASP A 46 8.39 15.52 2.23
C ASP A 46 7.55 16.82 2.14
N ASP A 47 6.23 16.68 2.22
CA ASP A 47 5.25 17.77 2.11
C ASP A 47 5.26 18.49 0.76
N LYS A 48 5.89 17.90 -0.25
CA LYS A 48 5.94 18.46 -1.61
C LYS A 48 5.19 17.56 -2.57
N VAL A 49 4.46 18.17 -3.48
CA VAL A 49 3.80 17.47 -4.57
C VAL A 49 4.80 17.24 -5.68
N VAL A 50 5.02 15.98 -6.05
CA VAL A 50 5.96 15.59 -7.08
C VAL A 50 5.21 14.82 -8.17
N ALA A 51 5.36 15.27 -9.42
CA ALA A 51 4.79 14.58 -10.58
C ALA A 51 5.82 13.60 -11.14
N LEU A 52 5.44 12.35 -11.30
CA LEU A 52 6.29 11.29 -11.84
C LEU A 52 5.81 10.90 -13.23
N ARG A 53 6.76 10.70 -14.13
CA ARG A 53 6.46 10.14 -15.45
C ARG A 53 6.19 8.65 -15.34
N PRO A 54 5.52 8.03 -16.32
CA PRO A 54 5.21 6.59 -16.23
C PRO A 54 6.40 5.69 -15.93
N ASN A 55 7.56 5.96 -16.51
CA ASN A 55 8.77 5.16 -16.27
C ASN A 55 9.36 5.35 -14.87
N GLU A 56 9.05 6.47 -14.21
CA GLU A 56 9.52 6.74 -12.85
C GLU A 56 8.67 6.05 -11.79
N THR A 57 7.51 5.52 -12.17
CA THR A 57 6.59 4.85 -11.23
C THR A 57 6.96 3.39 -10.97
N LEU A 58 7.90 2.82 -11.71
CA LEU A 58 8.27 1.41 -11.58
C LEU A 58 8.78 1.06 -10.19
N GLU A 59 9.63 1.90 -9.64
CA GLU A 59 10.19 1.68 -8.30
C GLU A 59 9.10 1.77 -7.23
N ILE A 60 8.20 2.73 -7.37
CA ILE A 60 7.08 2.90 -6.43
C ILE A 60 6.12 1.71 -6.53
N GLU A 61 5.88 1.22 -7.74
CA GLU A 61 5.05 0.03 -7.93
C GLU A 61 5.67 -1.18 -7.26
N ARG A 62 6.97 -1.39 -7.42
CA ARG A 62 7.68 -2.50 -6.80
C ARG A 62 7.59 -2.42 -5.27
N ARG A 63 7.82 -1.25 -4.70
CA ARG A 63 7.70 -1.05 -3.25
C ARG A 63 6.27 -1.29 -2.77
N GLY A 64 5.30 -0.85 -3.55
CA GLY A 64 3.89 -1.06 -3.23
C GLY A 64 3.52 -2.54 -3.21
N GLU A 65 4.02 -3.30 -4.16
CA GLU A 65 3.79 -4.75 -4.22
C GLU A 65 4.43 -5.47 -3.03
N GLU A 66 5.65 -5.09 -2.65
CA GLU A 66 6.31 -5.63 -1.47
C GLU A 66 5.55 -5.30 -0.19
N ARG A 67 5.10 -4.07 -0.06
CA ARG A 67 4.32 -3.64 1.10
C ARG A 67 2.98 -4.38 1.18
N LEU A 68 2.34 -4.59 0.03
CA LEU A 68 1.09 -5.35 -0.03
C LEU A 68 1.28 -6.79 0.44
N LYS A 69 2.38 -7.40 0.04
CA LYS A 69 2.73 -8.76 0.49
C LYS A 69 2.91 -8.80 2.00
N GLU A 70 3.64 -7.83 2.56
CA GLU A 70 3.83 -7.73 4.01
C GLU A 70 2.50 -7.55 4.74
N LEU A 71 1.63 -6.69 4.23
CA LEU A 71 0.32 -6.46 4.83
C LEU A 71 -0.53 -7.72 4.82
N ASN A 72 -0.51 -8.47 3.72
CA ASN A 72 -1.25 -9.73 3.63
C ASN A 72 -0.73 -10.75 4.64
N GLU A 73 0.59 -10.82 4.84
CA GLU A 73 1.19 -11.73 5.83
C GLU A 73 0.80 -11.34 7.26
N ILE A 74 0.84 -10.03 7.56
CA ILE A 74 0.45 -9.54 8.89
C ILE A 74 -1.02 -9.82 9.17
N ILE A 75 -1.90 -9.54 8.20
CA ILE A 75 -3.33 -9.79 8.34
C ILE A 75 -3.60 -11.28 8.57
N ALA A 76 -2.95 -12.15 7.82
CA ALA A 76 -3.11 -13.59 7.97
C ALA A 76 -2.70 -14.05 9.36
N ARG A 77 -1.59 -13.53 9.89
CA ARG A 77 -1.12 -13.87 11.25
C ARG A 77 -2.09 -13.39 12.32
N LEU A 78 -2.59 -12.17 12.19
CA LEU A 78 -3.52 -11.59 13.14
C LEU A 78 -4.87 -12.34 13.13
N GLN A 79 -5.35 -12.69 11.96
CA GLN A 79 -6.60 -13.45 11.85
C GLN A 79 -6.45 -14.86 12.42
N ALA A 80 -5.31 -15.51 12.19
CA ALA A 80 -5.06 -16.82 12.75
C ALA A 80 -4.95 -16.77 14.28
N ALA A 81 -4.32 -15.73 14.82
CA ALA A 81 -4.17 -15.55 16.26
C ALA A 81 -5.51 -15.20 16.94
N ALA A 82 -6.39 -14.50 16.24
CA ALA A 82 -7.69 -14.09 16.77
C ALA A 82 -8.74 -15.19 16.73
N GLN A 83 -8.55 -16.21 15.90
CA GLN A 83 -9.51 -17.30 15.78
C GLN A 83 -9.38 -18.24 16.97
N PRO A 84 -10.52 -18.65 17.59
CA PRO A 84 -10.47 -19.63 18.65
C PRO A 84 -9.96 -20.97 18.09
N THR A 85 -8.94 -21.51 18.73
CA THR A 85 -8.42 -22.82 18.36
C THR A 85 -9.19 -23.91 19.07
N GLY A 86 -9.39 -25.02 18.39
CA GLY A 86 -9.99 -26.19 19.00
C GLY A 86 -11.51 -26.21 19.06
N THR A 87 -12.15 -25.33 18.38
CA THR A 87 -13.59 -25.30 18.25
C THR A 87 -14.04 -25.67 16.86
#